data_ef6fdfb0bf9efff3eaa34f07d22527fa
#
_entry.id   ef6fdfb0bf9efff3eaa34f07d22527fa
#
_cell.length_a   1.000
_cell.length_b   1.000
_cell.length_c   1.000
_cell.angle_alpha   90.00
_cell.angle_beta   90.00
_cell.angle_gamma   90.00
#
_symmetry.space_group_name_H-M   'P 1'
#
loop_
_entity.id
_entity.type
_entity.pdbx_description
1 polymer ?
#
loop_
_entity_poly.entity_id
_entity_poly.type
_entity_poly.pdbx_seq_one_letter_code
_entity_poly.pdbx_strand_id
1 'polypeptide(L)'
;MKASKIRRIVIAICLAVSVFCVGWVAVYCGSPANLSIPSCGISVQCEKTILPISSHLQSIVDKPHIAAMYGRYVLDHAGQEFNGLWEIKVGDVVRVDGRQYVCTFITTGWSEMGIRVDNGNLPNADLYLCTCVPGGRPYEIYIIGIDKMGG
;
A
#
# COMPACT_ATOMS: atom_id res chain seq x y z
N MET A 1 -11.17 50.93 -16.20
CA MET A 1 -10.76 49.80 -17.09
C MET A 1 -9.64 48.89 -16.60
N LYS A 2 -8.71 49.29 -15.72
CA LYS A 2 -7.61 48.45 -15.25
C LYS A 2 -8.04 47.35 -14.21
N ALA A 3 -8.97 47.66 -13.31
CA ALA A 3 -9.39 46.74 -12.23
C ALA A 3 -10.10 45.45 -12.73
N SER A 4 -10.89 45.53 -13.78
CA SER A 4 -11.59 44.38 -14.35
C SER A 4 -10.66 43.37 -15.06
N LYS A 5 -9.57 43.87 -15.68
CA LYS A 5 -8.54 42.99 -16.28
C LYS A 5 -7.75 42.24 -15.20
N ILE A 6 -7.36 42.93 -14.14
CA ILE A 6 -6.61 42.28 -13.01
C ILE A 6 -7.48 41.20 -12.38
N ARG A 7 -8.75 41.46 -12.09
CA ARG A 7 -9.67 40.48 -11.53
C ARG A 7 -9.82 39.22 -12.41
N ARG A 8 -9.91 39.38 -13.74
CA ARG A 8 -9.96 38.23 -14.67
C ARG A 8 -8.70 37.41 -14.69
N ILE A 9 -7.53 38.05 -14.59
CA ILE A 9 -6.23 37.39 -14.55
C ILE A 9 -6.09 36.58 -13.24
N VAL A 10 -6.46 37.17 -12.11
CA VAL A 10 -6.40 36.49 -10.80
C VAL A 10 -7.33 35.26 -10.78
N ILE A 11 -8.56 35.38 -11.31
CA ILE A 11 -9.49 34.24 -11.38
C ILE A 11 -8.91 33.14 -12.29
N ALA A 12 -8.34 33.48 -13.43
CA ALA A 12 -7.74 32.51 -14.35
C ALA A 12 -6.54 31.77 -13.69
N ILE A 13 -5.69 32.47 -12.94
CA ILE A 13 -4.57 31.88 -12.21
C ILE A 13 -5.09 30.95 -11.11
N CYS A 14 -6.08 31.37 -10.31
CA CYS A 14 -6.66 30.54 -9.27
C CYS A 14 -7.28 29.25 -9.84
N LEU A 15 -7.99 29.34 -10.97
CA LEU A 15 -8.56 28.16 -11.64
C LEU A 15 -7.45 27.24 -12.18
N ALA A 16 -6.41 27.78 -12.80
CA ALA A 16 -5.28 26.98 -13.29
C ALA A 16 -4.55 26.26 -12.16
N VAL A 17 -4.30 26.94 -11.03
CA VAL A 17 -3.68 26.34 -9.84
C VAL A 17 -4.59 25.26 -9.25
N SER A 18 -5.90 25.50 -9.17
CA SER A 18 -6.84 24.50 -8.66
C SER A 18 -6.87 23.24 -9.52
N VAL A 19 -6.93 23.39 -10.84
CA VAL A 19 -6.89 22.25 -11.79
C VAL A 19 -5.57 21.51 -11.71
N PHE A 20 -4.45 22.24 -11.56
CA PHE A 20 -3.13 21.65 -11.42
C PHE A 20 -3.01 20.87 -10.09
N CYS A 21 -3.49 21.42 -8.97
CA CYS A 21 -3.50 20.74 -7.68
C CYS A 21 -4.38 19.48 -7.70
N VAL A 22 -5.59 19.56 -8.30
CA VAL A 22 -6.47 18.38 -8.44
C VAL A 22 -5.84 17.33 -9.35
N GLY A 23 -5.22 17.73 -10.46
CA GLY A 23 -4.48 16.84 -11.35
C GLY A 23 -3.29 16.16 -10.64
N TRP A 24 -2.56 16.90 -9.82
CA TRP A 24 -1.45 16.36 -9.02
C TRP A 24 -1.94 15.35 -7.99
N VAL A 25 -3.00 15.64 -7.26
CA VAL A 25 -3.60 14.70 -6.29
C VAL A 25 -4.08 13.44 -6.99
N ALA A 26 -4.73 13.55 -8.16
CA ALA A 26 -5.17 12.39 -8.94
C ALA A 26 -4.00 11.54 -9.49
N VAL A 27 -2.87 12.16 -9.82
CA VAL A 27 -1.65 11.45 -10.27
C VAL A 27 -0.93 10.77 -9.10
N TYR A 28 -0.95 11.37 -7.90
CA TYR A 28 -0.34 10.80 -6.69
C TYR A 28 -1.21 9.76 -5.98
N CYS A 29 -2.54 9.88 -6.05
CA CYS A 29 -3.48 8.80 -5.69
C CYS A 29 -3.62 7.86 -6.90
N GLY A 30 -2.51 7.21 -7.29
CA GLY A 30 -2.43 6.40 -8.51
C GLY A 30 -3.55 5.37 -8.63
N SER A 31 -3.76 4.88 -9.85
CA SER A 31 -4.68 3.77 -10.11
C SER A 31 -4.47 2.65 -9.09
N PRO A 32 -5.55 2.04 -8.56
CA PRO A 32 -5.43 0.93 -7.62
C PRO A 32 -4.53 -0.14 -8.22
N ALA A 33 -3.63 -0.71 -7.41
CA ALA A 33 -2.81 -1.83 -7.81
C ALA A 33 -3.59 -3.13 -7.61
N ASN A 34 -3.37 -4.13 -8.47
CA ASN A 34 -3.90 -5.45 -8.25
C ASN A 34 -2.81 -6.36 -7.69
N LEU A 35 -3.07 -6.99 -6.54
CA LEU A 35 -2.18 -7.97 -5.95
C LEU A 35 -2.81 -9.36 -6.01
N SER A 36 -2.06 -10.37 -6.42
CA SER A 36 -2.50 -11.76 -6.33
C SER A 36 -1.39 -12.70 -5.89
N ILE A 37 -1.76 -13.68 -5.07
CA ILE A 37 -0.89 -14.73 -4.55
C ILE A 37 -1.60 -16.06 -4.80
N PRO A 38 -1.36 -16.69 -5.96
CA PRO A 38 -2.12 -17.88 -6.36
C PRO A 38 -2.00 -19.05 -5.39
N SER A 39 -0.83 -19.24 -4.76
CA SER A 39 -0.59 -20.31 -3.77
C SER A 39 -1.46 -20.17 -2.50
N CYS A 40 -1.87 -18.94 -2.17
CA CYS A 40 -2.72 -18.63 -1.01
C CYS A 40 -4.18 -18.35 -1.40
N GLY A 41 -4.52 -18.38 -2.69
CA GLY A 41 -5.86 -18.02 -3.18
C GLY A 41 -6.20 -16.53 -3.00
N ILE A 42 -5.20 -15.66 -2.78
CA ILE A 42 -5.39 -14.23 -2.53
C ILE A 42 -5.46 -13.47 -3.86
N SER A 43 -6.47 -12.60 -3.98
CA SER A 43 -6.62 -11.66 -5.10
C SER A 43 -7.33 -10.42 -4.59
N VAL A 44 -6.63 -9.30 -4.48
CA VAL A 44 -7.11 -8.06 -3.85
C VAL A 44 -6.68 -6.82 -4.61
N GLN A 45 -7.52 -5.79 -4.56
CA GLN A 45 -7.16 -4.45 -4.99
C GLN A 45 -6.43 -3.70 -3.87
N CYS A 46 -5.37 -2.98 -4.22
CA CYS A 46 -4.60 -2.18 -3.27
C CYS A 46 -4.84 -0.69 -3.54
N GLU A 47 -5.36 0.02 -2.55
CA GLU A 47 -5.46 1.48 -2.60
C GLU A 47 -4.10 2.08 -2.24
N LYS A 48 -3.49 2.81 -3.18
CA LYS A 48 -2.20 3.46 -2.97
C LYS A 48 -2.38 4.75 -2.18
N THR A 49 -1.55 4.94 -1.16
CA THR A 49 -1.52 6.17 -0.39
C THR A 49 -0.09 6.64 -0.16
N ILE A 50 0.09 7.95 -0.10
CA ILE A 50 1.35 8.59 0.29
C ILE A 50 1.32 9.11 1.73
N LEU A 51 0.16 9.04 2.39
CA LEU A 51 -0.02 9.57 3.73
C LEU A 51 0.35 8.52 4.78
N PRO A 52 1.39 8.75 5.60
CA PRO A 52 1.82 7.83 6.65
C PRO A 52 0.95 7.95 7.91
N ILE A 53 -0.30 8.38 7.78
CA ILE A 53 -1.19 8.60 8.91
C ILE A 53 -1.88 7.29 9.25
N SER A 54 -1.66 6.78 10.47
CA SER A 54 -2.19 5.49 10.93
C SER A 54 -3.70 5.38 10.78
N SER A 55 -4.45 6.44 11.14
CA SER A 55 -5.90 6.47 10.99
C SER A 55 -6.37 6.39 9.53
N HIS A 56 -5.60 6.97 8.60
CA HIS A 56 -5.92 6.88 7.17
C HIS A 56 -5.66 5.48 6.63
N LEU A 57 -4.51 4.89 6.95
CA LEU A 57 -4.21 3.50 6.57
C LEU A 57 -5.23 2.53 7.17
N GLN A 58 -5.59 2.72 8.44
CA GLN A 58 -6.64 1.94 9.09
C GLN A 58 -7.97 2.05 8.34
N SER A 59 -8.36 3.26 7.93
CA SER A 59 -9.61 3.48 7.18
C SER A 59 -9.60 2.82 5.79
N ILE A 60 -8.44 2.53 5.22
CA ILE A 60 -8.32 1.76 3.96
C ILE A 60 -8.47 0.27 4.24
N VAL A 61 -7.68 -0.27 5.18
CA VAL A 61 -7.71 -1.71 5.49
C VAL A 61 -9.00 -2.18 6.17
N ASP A 62 -9.80 -1.27 6.69
CA ASP A 62 -11.14 -1.57 7.22
C ASP A 62 -12.20 -1.71 6.10
N LYS A 63 -11.87 -1.32 4.86
CA LYS A 63 -12.76 -1.49 3.71
C LYS A 63 -12.71 -2.95 3.24
N PRO A 64 -13.86 -3.57 2.94
CA PRO A 64 -13.87 -4.91 2.37
C PRO A 64 -13.23 -4.90 0.97
N HIS A 65 -12.48 -5.94 0.65
CA HIS A 65 -11.85 -6.19 -0.64
C HIS A 65 -10.77 -5.20 -1.07
N ILE A 66 -10.17 -4.47 -0.13
CA ILE A 66 -9.14 -3.47 -0.41
C ILE A 66 -8.01 -3.60 0.61
N ALA A 67 -6.78 -3.81 0.14
CA ALA A 67 -5.57 -3.66 0.94
C ALA A 67 -4.98 -2.25 0.79
N ALA A 68 -4.23 -1.78 1.78
CA ALA A 68 -3.52 -0.51 1.69
C ALA A 68 -2.11 -0.70 1.13
N MET A 69 -1.69 0.13 0.18
CA MET A 69 -0.31 0.17 -0.30
C MET A 69 0.31 1.52 0.05
N TYR A 70 1.33 1.50 0.92
CA TYR A 70 2.10 2.67 1.32
C TYR A 70 3.60 2.46 1.06
N GLY A 71 4.14 3.19 0.12
CA GLY A 71 5.53 3.02 -0.30
C GLY A 71 5.81 1.59 -0.77
N ARG A 72 6.66 0.87 -0.03
CA ARG A 72 6.98 -0.55 -0.30
C ARG A 72 6.15 -1.54 0.52
N TYR A 73 5.21 -1.06 1.33
CA TYR A 73 4.40 -1.90 2.21
C TYR A 73 3.01 -2.09 1.65
N VAL A 74 2.53 -3.32 1.64
CA VAL A 74 1.14 -3.69 1.38
C VAL A 74 0.57 -4.29 2.65
N LEU A 75 -0.49 -3.69 3.15
CA LEU A 75 -1.04 -3.93 4.49
C LEU A 75 -2.50 -4.34 4.38
N ASP A 76 -2.87 -5.38 5.13
CA ASP A 76 -4.27 -5.75 5.33
C ASP A 76 -4.43 -6.62 6.59
N HIS A 77 -5.66 -6.76 7.06
CA HIS A 77 -5.99 -7.60 8.20
C HIS A 77 -5.96 -9.09 7.85
N ALA A 78 -5.44 -9.91 8.77
CA ALA A 78 -5.39 -11.36 8.62
C ALA A 78 -6.77 -12.03 8.47
N GLY A 79 -7.81 -11.41 9.00
CA GLY A 79 -9.20 -11.88 8.90
C GLY A 79 -9.96 -11.39 7.66
N GLN A 80 -9.30 -10.65 6.77
CA GLN A 80 -9.88 -10.09 5.55
C GLN A 80 -9.20 -10.66 4.31
N GLU A 81 -8.72 -9.79 3.42
CA GLU A 81 -8.19 -10.21 2.11
C GLU A 81 -6.86 -10.96 2.20
N PHE A 82 -6.09 -10.74 3.29
CA PHE A 82 -4.88 -11.50 3.57
C PHE A 82 -5.15 -12.77 4.40
N ASN A 83 -6.40 -13.24 4.40
CA ASN A 83 -6.74 -14.54 4.95
C ASN A 83 -5.97 -15.62 4.17
N GLY A 84 -5.16 -16.42 4.87
CA GLY A 84 -4.30 -17.43 4.26
C GLY A 84 -2.90 -16.95 3.87
N LEU A 85 -2.55 -15.67 4.06
CA LEU A 85 -1.22 -15.16 3.73
C LEU A 85 -0.09 -15.91 4.49
N TRP A 86 -0.40 -16.47 5.67
CA TRP A 86 0.55 -17.30 6.44
C TRP A 86 0.88 -18.65 5.79
N GLU A 87 0.16 -19.06 4.74
CA GLU A 87 0.44 -20.28 3.98
C GLU A 87 1.52 -20.08 2.91
N ILE A 88 1.88 -18.83 2.62
CA ILE A 88 2.91 -18.49 1.64
C ILE A 88 4.26 -19.09 2.02
N LYS A 89 5.04 -19.49 1.03
CA LYS A 89 6.38 -20.06 1.20
C LYS A 89 7.42 -19.27 0.43
N VAL A 90 8.64 -19.30 0.89
CA VAL A 90 9.78 -18.78 0.13
C VAL A 90 9.82 -19.49 -1.22
N GLY A 91 9.90 -18.72 -2.29
CA GLY A 91 9.83 -19.19 -3.67
C GLY A 91 8.45 -19.05 -4.32
N ASP A 92 7.38 -18.78 -3.56
CA ASP A 92 6.06 -18.56 -4.12
C ASP A 92 5.99 -17.28 -4.96
N VAL A 93 5.19 -17.32 -6.02
CA VAL A 93 5.02 -16.21 -6.95
C VAL A 93 3.90 -15.29 -6.46
N VAL A 94 4.23 -14.01 -6.38
CA VAL A 94 3.29 -12.92 -6.12
C VAL A 94 3.19 -12.04 -7.37
N ARG A 95 1.99 -11.61 -7.74
CA ARG A 95 1.80 -10.67 -8.86
C ARG A 95 1.27 -9.35 -8.36
N VAL A 96 1.91 -8.26 -8.77
CA VAL A 96 1.48 -6.89 -8.46
C VAL A 96 1.41 -6.11 -9.77
N ASP A 97 0.24 -5.64 -10.17
CA ASP A 97 0.00 -4.96 -11.45
C ASP A 97 0.56 -5.74 -12.66
N GLY A 98 0.36 -7.05 -12.68
CA GLY A 98 0.85 -7.94 -13.72
C GLY A 98 2.35 -8.24 -13.69
N ARG A 99 3.12 -7.58 -12.83
CA ARG A 99 4.54 -7.89 -12.62
C ARG A 99 4.70 -9.05 -11.65
N GLN A 100 5.66 -9.91 -11.92
CA GLN A 100 5.96 -11.06 -11.06
C GLN A 100 7.05 -10.73 -10.05
N TYR A 101 6.79 -11.17 -8.84
CA TYR A 101 7.71 -11.14 -7.70
C TYR A 101 7.81 -12.55 -7.13
N VAL A 102 8.87 -12.83 -6.42
CA VAL A 102 9.07 -14.07 -5.67
C VAL A 102 9.19 -13.77 -4.19
N CYS A 103 8.56 -14.58 -3.34
CA CYS A 103 8.73 -14.51 -1.90
C CYS A 103 10.16 -14.91 -1.54
N THR A 104 10.91 -13.99 -0.93
CA THR A 104 12.34 -14.19 -0.60
C THR A 104 12.59 -14.46 0.86
N PHE A 105 11.74 -13.96 1.74
CA PHE A 105 11.79 -14.28 3.17
C PHE A 105 10.45 -14.08 3.86
N ILE A 106 10.31 -14.71 5.01
CA ILE A 106 9.15 -14.63 5.88
C ILE A 106 9.64 -14.46 7.30
N THR A 107 9.07 -13.49 8.02
CA THR A 107 9.40 -13.23 9.42
C THR A 107 8.21 -12.67 10.17
N THR A 108 8.33 -12.55 11.48
CA THR A 108 7.38 -11.81 12.32
C THR A 108 8.06 -10.59 12.91
N GLY A 109 7.29 -9.59 13.25
CA GLY A 109 7.78 -8.37 13.85
C GLY A 109 6.71 -7.64 14.63
N TRP A 110 7.06 -6.44 15.07
CA TRP A 110 6.15 -5.58 15.83
C TRP A 110 5.86 -4.33 15.02
N SER A 111 4.60 -3.94 14.98
CA SER A 111 4.17 -2.69 14.39
C SER A 111 3.74 -1.73 15.50
N GLU A 112 4.53 -0.72 15.78
CA GLU A 112 4.05 0.41 16.54
C GLU A 112 3.09 1.22 15.67
N MET A 113 1.81 1.24 16.02
CA MET A 113 0.73 1.96 15.33
C MET A 113 0.41 1.51 13.89
N GLY A 114 0.67 0.26 13.54
CA GLY A 114 0.26 -0.33 12.23
C GLY A 114 1.07 0.14 11.02
N ILE A 115 2.10 1.00 11.17
CA ILE A 115 2.84 1.58 10.05
C ILE A 115 4.35 1.45 10.20
N ARG A 116 4.89 1.44 11.40
CA ARG A 116 6.31 1.22 11.64
C ARG A 116 6.58 -0.27 11.80
N VAL A 117 7.09 -0.86 10.75
CA VAL A 117 7.76 -2.16 10.83
C VAL A 117 9.17 -1.88 11.32
N ASP A 118 9.33 -1.72 12.63
CA ASP A 118 10.63 -1.41 13.22
C ASP A 118 11.26 -2.70 13.75
N ASN A 119 11.73 -3.48 12.80
CA ASN A 119 12.62 -4.60 13.11
C ASN A 119 14.02 -4.28 12.64
N GLY A 120 14.71 -3.32 13.17
CA GLY A 120 16.06 -2.86 12.81
C GLY A 120 16.99 -3.75 11.96
N ASN A 121 16.53 -4.94 11.55
CA ASN A 121 17.23 -5.96 10.79
C ASN A 121 16.36 -6.65 9.73
N LEU A 122 15.29 -6.01 9.21
CA LEU A 122 14.54 -6.59 8.10
C LEU A 122 15.45 -6.74 6.87
N PRO A 123 15.52 -7.93 6.26
CA PRO A 123 16.19 -8.09 4.98
C PRO A 123 15.58 -7.12 3.96
N ASN A 124 16.41 -6.59 3.06
CA ASN A 124 15.91 -5.69 2.02
C ASN A 124 15.08 -6.49 1.01
N ALA A 125 13.93 -5.92 0.62
CA ALA A 125 13.06 -6.45 -0.42
C ALA A 125 12.47 -5.32 -1.25
N ASP A 126 12.01 -5.63 -2.47
CA ASP A 126 11.34 -4.64 -3.32
C ASP A 126 10.00 -4.20 -2.73
N LEU A 127 9.24 -5.16 -2.19
CA LEU A 127 7.98 -4.93 -1.49
C LEU A 127 7.88 -5.82 -0.24
N TYR A 128 7.05 -5.38 0.71
CA TYR A 128 6.72 -6.12 1.92
C TYR A 128 5.20 -6.30 2.02
N LEU A 129 4.75 -7.53 2.20
CA LEU A 129 3.36 -7.83 2.53
C LEU A 129 3.27 -7.99 4.04
N CYS A 130 2.34 -7.28 4.67
CA CYS A 130 2.22 -7.27 6.12
C CYS A 130 0.78 -7.51 6.55
N THR A 131 0.59 -8.38 7.54
CA THR A 131 -0.71 -8.64 8.16
C THR A 131 -0.54 -8.96 9.65
N CYS A 132 -1.62 -8.93 10.41
CA CYS A 132 -1.60 -9.34 11.81
C CYS A 132 -1.29 -10.84 11.92
N VAL A 133 -0.59 -11.25 12.97
CA VAL A 133 -0.40 -12.68 13.27
C VAL A 133 -1.70 -13.23 13.84
N PRO A 134 -2.32 -14.26 13.22
CA PRO A 134 -3.54 -14.87 13.74
C PRO A 134 -3.31 -15.46 15.14
N GLY A 135 -4.08 -15.01 16.13
CA GLY A 135 -3.89 -15.41 17.53
C GLY A 135 -2.61 -14.90 18.19
N GLY A 136 -1.85 -14.05 17.51
CA GLY A 136 -0.65 -13.40 18.01
C GLY A 136 -0.93 -12.33 19.07
N ARG A 137 0.15 -11.74 19.59
CA ARG A 137 0.04 -10.62 20.54
C ARG A 137 -0.45 -9.35 19.83
N PRO A 138 -1.05 -8.39 20.54
CA PRO A 138 -1.36 -7.09 19.98
C PRO A 138 -0.14 -6.49 19.30
N TYR A 139 -0.32 -5.96 18.08
CA TYR A 139 0.75 -5.38 17.23
C TYR A 139 1.80 -6.36 16.69
N GLU A 140 1.67 -7.65 16.91
CA GLU A 140 2.50 -8.64 16.23
C GLU A 140 2.05 -8.79 14.79
N ILE A 141 2.99 -8.63 13.86
CA ILE A 141 2.73 -8.70 12.42
C ILE A 141 3.57 -9.77 11.74
N TYR A 142 2.98 -10.35 10.72
CA TYR A 142 3.61 -11.25 9.78
C TYR A 142 4.14 -10.44 8.61
N ILE A 143 5.40 -10.61 8.26
CA ILE A 143 6.09 -9.81 7.25
C ILE A 143 6.69 -10.73 6.21
N ILE A 144 6.34 -10.50 4.96
CA ILE A 144 6.83 -11.26 3.82
C ILE A 144 7.55 -10.29 2.88
N GLY A 145 8.84 -10.54 2.64
CA GLY A 145 9.60 -9.82 1.62
C GLY A 145 9.43 -10.48 0.27
N ILE A 146 9.19 -9.65 -0.75
CA ILE A 146 9.08 -10.10 -2.14
C ILE A 146 9.96 -9.26 -3.03
N ASP A 147 10.69 -9.92 -3.94
CA ASP A 147 11.59 -9.29 -4.90
C ASP A 147 11.14 -9.55 -6.33
N LYS A 148 11.35 -8.58 -7.22
CA LYS A 148 11.03 -8.75 -8.64
C LYS A 148 11.77 -9.95 -9.21
N MET A 149 11.03 -10.77 -9.90
CA MET A 149 11.66 -11.77 -10.75
C MET A 149 12.33 -11.04 -11.91
N GLY A 150 13.64 -11.26 -12.05
CA GLY A 150 14.44 -10.62 -13.09
C GLY A 150 13.81 -10.84 -14.46
N GLY A 151 13.65 -9.74 -15.21
CA GLY A 151 13.37 -9.76 -16.63
C GLY A 151 14.68 -9.94 -17.39
#